data_42e3c4e10a7371b10eeb9f16bc151b73
#
_entry.id   42e3c4e10a7371b10eeb9f16bc151b73
#
_cell.length_a   1.000
_cell.length_b   1.000
_cell.length_c   1.000
_cell.angle_alpha   90.00
_cell.angle_beta   90.00
_cell.angle_gamma   90.00
#
_symmetry.space_group_name_H-M   'P 1'
#
loop_
_entity.id
_entity.type
_entity.pdbx_description
1 polymer ?
#
loop_
_entity_poly.entity_id
_entity_poly.type
_entity_poly.pdbx_seq_one_letter_code
_entity_poly.pdbx_strand_id
1 'polypeptide(L)'
;MESGDITVRSNLVKYTFRNSSTLILRQGQLLDKIGHAKEIFYTYSQGVYETTIILSNSAEEYVETCFRGEQLVSKAPNLASITVKLPEENSNCSGLYYYIFKKIAWEGINLLEVVSTTNEFTLIVSQDDIDKAFSVVKRLNIA
;
A
#
# COMPACT_ATOMS: atom_id res chain seq x y z
N MET A 1 21.53 -2.02 11.89
CA MET A 1 20.44 -1.06 11.75
C MET A 1 19.15 -1.71 12.17
N GLU A 2 18.51 -1.13 13.13
CA GLU A 2 17.25 -1.66 13.59
C GLU A 2 16.13 -1.18 12.69
N SER A 3 15.25 -2.09 12.31
CA SER A 3 14.01 -1.69 11.72
C SER A 3 13.20 -0.98 12.81
N GLY A 4 12.56 0.12 12.47
CA GLY A 4 11.70 0.82 13.40
C GLY A 4 10.41 0.05 13.64
N ASP A 5 9.39 0.76 14.05
CA ASP A 5 8.10 0.17 14.32
C ASP A 5 7.52 -0.48 13.06
N ILE A 6 6.89 -1.62 13.28
CA ILE A 6 6.21 -2.34 12.21
C ILE A 6 4.72 -2.28 12.47
N THR A 7 3.95 -1.81 11.49
CA THR A 7 2.51 -1.71 11.57
C THR A 7 1.88 -2.61 10.51
N VAL A 8 0.96 -3.47 10.92
CA VAL A 8 0.25 -4.36 10.02
C VAL A 8 -1.21 -3.93 9.97
N ARG A 9 -1.76 -3.86 8.76
CA ARG A 9 -3.17 -3.61 8.55
C ARG A 9 -3.74 -4.66 7.62
N SER A 10 -4.95 -5.10 7.91
CA SER A 10 -5.65 -6.08 7.09
C SER A 10 -6.91 -5.45 6.50
N ASN A 11 -7.64 -6.22 5.72
CA ASN A 11 -8.92 -5.81 5.13
C ASN A 11 -8.76 -4.60 4.22
N LEU A 12 -7.77 -4.66 3.34
CA LEU A 12 -7.52 -3.62 2.34
C LEU A 12 -8.02 -4.06 0.98
N VAL A 13 -8.33 -3.09 0.14
CA VAL A 13 -8.74 -3.32 -1.24
C VAL A 13 -7.96 -2.39 -2.15
N LYS A 14 -7.59 -2.89 -3.32
CA LYS A 14 -6.84 -2.12 -4.33
C LYS A 14 -7.71 -1.93 -5.56
N TYR A 15 -7.81 -0.69 -6.01
CA TYR A 15 -8.48 -0.33 -7.26
C TYR A 15 -7.46 0.26 -8.20
N THR A 16 -7.50 -0.16 -9.46
CA THR A 16 -6.69 0.46 -10.51
C THR A 16 -7.62 1.02 -11.57
N PHE A 17 -7.47 2.31 -11.85
CA PHE A 17 -8.26 3.00 -12.85
C PHE A 17 -7.36 3.50 -13.96
N ARG A 18 -7.89 3.58 -15.18
CA ARG A 18 -7.21 4.26 -16.26
C ARG A 18 -7.26 5.76 -16.01
N ASN A 19 -6.15 6.46 -16.24
CA ASN A 19 -6.11 7.91 -16.04
C ASN A 19 -7.10 8.61 -16.96
N SER A 20 -7.75 9.63 -16.43
CA SER A 20 -8.70 10.47 -17.16
C SER A 20 -8.60 11.90 -16.64
N SER A 21 -9.21 12.83 -17.38
CA SER A 21 -9.21 14.24 -16.98
C SER A 21 -10.06 14.50 -15.73
N THR A 22 -10.93 13.57 -15.35
CA THR A 22 -11.81 13.73 -14.19
C THR A 22 -11.35 12.97 -12.95
N LEU A 23 -10.30 12.20 -13.05
CA LEU A 23 -9.86 11.35 -11.93
C LEU A 23 -9.47 12.16 -10.70
N ILE A 24 -8.79 13.29 -10.89
CA ILE A 24 -8.38 14.13 -9.77
C ILE A 24 -9.59 14.72 -9.04
N LEU A 25 -10.64 15.02 -9.78
CA LEU A 25 -11.90 15.47 -9.18
C LEU A 25 -12.50 14.37 -8.32
N ARG A 26 -12.50 13.15 -8.82
CA ARG A 26 -13.00 11.99 -8.08
C ARG A 26 -12.20 11.77 -6.79
N GLN A 27 -10.88 11.92 -6.87
CA GLN A 27 -10.03 11.80 -5.69
C GLN A 27 -10.41 12.83 -4.63
N GLY A 28 -10.65 14.07 -5.04
CA GLY A 28 -11.08 15.11 -4.11
C GLY A 28 -12.39 14.76 -3.41
N GLN A 29 -13.34 14.22 -4.16
CA GLN A 29 -14.62 13.78 -3.59
C GLN A 29 -14.43 12.63 -2.60
N LEU A 30 -13.54 11.68 -2.92
CA LEU A 30 -13.24 10.58 -2.03
C LEU A 30 -12.60 11.08 -0.73
N LEU A 31 -11.64 12.00 -0.84
CA LEU A 31 -10.97 12.56 0.34
C LEU A 31 -11.95 13.28 1.26
N ASP A 32 -12.95 13.96 0.70
CA ASP A 32 -13.99 14.57 1.52
C ASP A 32 -14.77 13.53 2.33
N LYS A 33 -15.01 12.38 1.73
CA LYS A 33 -15.76 11.32 2.39
C LYS A 33 -14.96 10.63 3.50
N ILE A 34 -13.66 10.39 3.26
CA ILE A 34 -12.83 9.65 4.20
C ILE A 34 -12.03 10.54 5.14
N GLY A 35 -11.92 11.82 4.85
CA GLY A 35 -11.07 12.75 5.60
C GLY A 35 -11.40 12.90 7.07
N HIS A 36 -12.63 12.59 7.46
CA HIS A 36 -13.06 12.66 8.86
C HIS A 36 -13.03 11.31 9.55
N ALA A 37 -12.79 10.23 8.81
CA ALA A 37 -12.74 8.89 9.37
C ALA A 37 -11.33 8.63 9.89
N LYS A 38 -11.22 8.34 11.17
CA LYS A 38 -9.95 7.95 11.76
C LYS A 38 -9.66 6.50 11.41
N GLU A 39 -8.38 6.18 11.22
CA GLU A 39 -7.92 4.82 11.05
C GLU A 39 -8.24 4.17 9.70
N ILE A 40 -8.52 4.98 8.69
CA ILE A 40 -8.61 4.44 7.34
C ILE A 40 -7.22 4.49 6.70
N PHE A 41 -6.75 3.33 6.27
CA PHE A 41 -5.55 3.26 5.44
C PHE A 41 -5.91 3.81 4.06
N TYR A 42 -5.02 4.62 3.50
CA TYR A 42 -5.27 5.23 2.19
C TYR A 42 -3.96 5.54 1.50
N THR A 43 -3.79 5.02 0.29
CA THR A 43 -2.71 5.41 -0.59
C THR A 43 -3.26 5.71 -1.99
N TYR A 44 -2.64 6.66 -2.67
CA TYR A 44 -3.01 7.05 -4.01
C TYR A 44 -1.73 7.21 -4.81
N SER A 45 -1.59 6.45 -5.89
CA SER A 45 -0.40 6.50 -6.73
C SER A 45 -0.84 6.69 -8.17
N GLN A 46 -0.48 7.81 -8.76
CA GLN A 46 -0.80 8.11 -10.14
C GLN A 46 0.42 7.89 -11.02
N GLY A 47 0.30 6.93 -11.94
CA GLY A 47 1.32 6.71 -12.95
C GLY A 47 1.01 7.48 -14.22
N VAL A 48 1.72 7.13 -15.29
CA VAL A 48 1.52 7.78 -16.59
C VAL A 48 0.19 7.38 -17.22
N TYR A 49 -0.19 6.11 -17.08
CA TYR A 49 -1.39 5.57 -17.72
C TYR A 49 -2.49 5.19 -16.75
N GLU A 50 -2.13 4.84 -15.54
CA GLU A 50 -3.05 4.28 -14.56
C GLU A 50 -2.83 4.89 -13.20
N THR A 51 -3.89 4.85 -12.39
CA THR A 51 -3.86 5.30 -11.00
C THR A 51 -4.31 4.14 -10.11
N THR A 52 -3.58 3.92 -9.03
CA THR A 52 -3.88 2.88 -8.06
C THR A 52 -4.28 3.51 -6.74
N ILE A 53 -5.40 3.04 -6.19
CA ILE A 53 -5.89 3.44 -4.88
C ILE A 53 -5.95 2.20 -4.01
N ILE A 54 -5.32 2.25 -2.83
CA ILE A 54 -5.40 1.18 -1.86
C ILE A 54 -5.93 1.77 -0.57
N LEU A 55 -6.99 1.18 -0.04
CA LEU A 55 -7.61 1.71 1.17
C LEU A 55 -8.31 0.60 1.95
N SER A 56 -8.69 0.94 3.17
CA SER A 56 -9.45 0.04 4.02
C SER A 56 -10.78 -0.29 3.35
N ASN A 57 -11.20 -1.56 3.42
CA ASN A 57 -12.42 -2.00 2.76
C ASN A 57 -13.68 -1.34 3.33
N SER A 58 -13.60 -0.75 4.51
CA SER A 58 -14.70 0.02 5.08
C SER A 58 -15.04 1.26 4.25
N ALA A 59 -14.12 1.72 3.41
CA ALA A 59 -14.32 2.87 2.52
C ALA A 59 -14.64 2.45 1.07
N GLU A 60 -14.86 1.17 0.83
CA GLU A 60 -15.09 0.63 -0.50
C GLU A 60 -16.28 1.29 -1.19
N GLU A 61 -17.37 1.49 -0.46
CA GLU A 61 -18.57 2.12 -1.01
C GLU A 61 -18.30 3.54 -1.50
N TYR A 62 -17.42 4.27 -0.82
CA TYR A 62 -17.09 5.64 -1.21
C TYR A 62 -16.35 5.65 -2.54
N VAL A 63 -15.45 4.68 -2.75
CA VAL A 63 -14.73 4.57 -4.01
C VAL A 63 -15.71 4.28 -5.14
N GLU A 64 -16.58 3.31 -4.95
CA GLU A 64 -17.52 2.90 -5.99
C GLU A 64 -18.53 3.99 -6.32
N THR A 65 -18.89 4.83 -5.36
CA THR A 65 -19.75 5.97 -5.58
C THR A 65 -19.02 7.11 -6.27
N CYS A 66 -17.86 7.50 -5.74
CA CYS A 66 -17.13 8.67 -6.24
C CYS A 66 -16.52 8.43 -7.61
N PHE A 67 -16.11 7.20 -7.91
CA PHE A 67 -15.44 6.88 -9.18
C PHE A 67 -16.37 6.27 -10.21
N ARG A 68 -17.67 6.39 -10.01
CA ARG A 68 -18.63 5.92 -10.99
C ARG A 68 -18.43 6.66 -12.31
N GLY A 69 -18.35 5.90 -13.40
CA GLY A 69 -18.10 6.46 -14.72
C GLY A 69 -16.62 6.44 -15.11
N GLU A 70 -15.72 6.21 -14.17
CA GLU A 70 -14.31 6.04 -14.50
C GLU A 70 -14.06 4.61 -14.98
N GLN A 71 -12.99 4.43 -15.74
CA GLN A 71 -12.66 3.12 -16.29
C GLN A 71 -11.85 2.30 -15.29
N LEU A 72 -12.50 1.33 -14.67
CA LEU A 72 -11.85 0.42 -13.74
C LEU A 72 -11.06 -0.63 -14.53
N VAL A 73 -9.77 -0.73 -14.26
CA VAL A 73 -8.90 -1.73 -14.87
C VAL A 73 -8.92 -3.02 -14.06
N SER A 74 -8.82 -2.91 -12.74
CA SER A 74 -8.84 -4.07 -11.86
C SER A 74 -9.22 -3.68 -10.43
N LYS A 75 -9.72 -4.67 -9.70
CA LYS A 75 -10.03 -4.56 -8.29
C LYS A 75 -9.50 -5.80 -7.60
N ALA A 76 -8.71 -5.62 -6.53
CA ALA A 76 -8.16 -6.74 -5.77
C ALA A 76 -8.51 -6.56 -4.30
N PRO A 77 -9.44 -7.37 -3.77
CA PRO A 77 -9.80 -7.33 -2.35
C PRO A 77 -8.90 -8.22 -1.52
N ASN A 78 -9.13 -8.24 -0.23
CA ASN A 78 -8.44 -9.13 0.73
C ASN A 78 -6.94 -8.94 0.73
N LEU A 79 -6.52 -7.68 0.83
CA LEU A 79 -5.11 -7.33 0.89
C LEU A 79 -4.74 -6.90 2.31
N ALA A 80 -3.43 -6.93 2.57
CA ALA A 80 -2.89 -6.49 3.84
C ALA A 80 -1.61 -5.69 3.59
N SER A 81 -1.28 -4.83 4.53
CA SER A 81 -0.09 -4.01 4.43
C SER A 81 0.84 -4.24 5.61
N ILE A 82 2.13 -4.09 5.35
CA ILE A 82 3.16 -4.04 6.38
C ILE A 82 3.93 -2.76 6.17
N THR A 83 3.86 -1.87 7.14
CA THR A 83 4.58 -0.60 7.10
C THR A 83 5.72 -0.66 8.08
N VAL A 84 6.91 -0.33 7.61
CA VAL A 84 8.12 -0.28 8.42
C VAL A 84 8.60 1.15 8.49
N LYS A 85 8.78 1.65 9.70
CA LYS A 85 9.35 2.98 9.90
C LYS A 85 10.86 2.84 9.96
N LEU A 86 11.55 3.61 9.14
CA LEU A 86 13.00 3.58 9.06
C LEU A 86 13.59 4.69 9.92
N PRO A 87 14.79 4.48 10.49
CA PRO A 87 15.47 5.56 11.20
C PRO A 87 15.80 6.70 10.26
N GLU A 88 15.68 7.94 10.74
CA GLU A 88 15.94 9.14 9.93
C GLU A 88 17.37 9.18 9.42
N GLU A 89 18.28 8.58 10.13
CA GLU A 89 19.72 8.58 9.79
C GLU A 89 20.04 7.70 8.60
N ASN A 90 19.09 6.89 8.18
CA ASN A 90 19.32 5.92 7.11
C ASN A 90 18.90 6.49 5.76
N SER A 91 19.77 7.30 5.19
CA SER A 91 19.49 7.95 3.91
C SER A 91 19.73 7.06 2.70
N ASN A 92 20.33 5.88 2.89
CA ASN A 92 20.66 4.97 1.79
C ASN A 92 19.96 3.63 1.99
N CYS A 93 18.74 3.54 1.49
CA CYS A 93 17.90 2.37 1.67
C CYS A 93 17.94 1.38 0.51
N SER A 94 18.75 1.64 -0.52
CA SER A 94 18.70 0.80 -1.73
C SER A 94 19.09 -0.66 -1.45
N GLY A 95 20.10 -0.89 -0.62
CA GLY A 95 20.48 -2.24 -0.24
C GLY A 95 19.44 -2.94 0.60
N LEU A 96 18.75 -2.18 1.45
CA LEU A 96 17.69 -2.70 2.29
C LEU A 96 16.49 -3.18 1.45
N TYR A 97 16.07 -2.37 0.48
CA TYR A 97 14.98 -2.75 -0.40
C TYR A 97 15.31 -4.01 -1.20
N TYR A 98 16.52 -4.07 -1.74
CA TYR A 98 16.95 -5.26 -2.46
C TYR A 98 16.87 -6.51 -1.58
N TYR A 99 17.34 -6.40 -0.35
CA TYR A 99 17.35 -7.51 0.60
C TYR A 99 15.93 -7.97 0.92
N ILE A 100 15.04 -7.01 1.18
CA ILE A 100 13.64 -7.30 1.49
C ILE A 100 12.95 -8.00 0.32
N PHE A 101 13.10 -7.44 -0.89
CA PHE A 101 12.46 -8.01 -2.07
C PHE A 101 12.99 -9.41 -2.38
N LYS A 102 14.27 -9.61 -2.19
CA LYS A 102 14.87 -10.92 -2.38
C LYS A 102 14.30 -11.95 -1.41
N LYS A 103 14.17 -11.58 -0.14
CA LYS A 103 13.60 -12.48 0.88
C LYS A 103 12.12 -12.75 0.63
N ILE A 104 11.38 -11.75 0.27
CA ILE A 104 9.95 -11.88 -0.05
C ILE A 104 9.78 -12.84 -1.23
N ALA A 105 10.56 -12.66 -2.28
CA ALA A 105 10.49 -13.52 -3.45
C ALA A 105 10.92 -14.95 -3.12
N TRP A 106 11.94 -15.11 -2.30
CA TRP A 106 12.43 -16.42 -1.90
C TRP A 106 11.36 -17.22 -1.15
N GLU A 107 10.55 -16.54 -0.33
CA GLU A 107 9.47 -17.18 0.43
C GLU A 107 8.23 -17.42 -0.42
N GLY A 108 8.26 -17.09 -1.69
CA GLY A 108 7.13 -17.30 -2.59
C GLY A 108 5.98 -16.34 -2.37
N ILE A 109 6.22 -15.21 -1.74
CA ILE A 109 5.20 -14.21 -1.46
C ILE A 109 5.06 -13.31 -2.67
N ASN A 110 3.82 -13.13 -3.15
CA ASN A 110 3.54 -12.23 -4.24
C ASN A 110 3.37 -10.80 -3.71
N LEU A 111 4.34 -9.96 -4.03
CA LEU A 111 4.31 -8.56 -3.63
C LEU A 111 3.47 -7.78 -4.64
N LEU A 112 2.36 -7.23 -4.19
CA LEU A 112 1.39 -6.58 -5.08
C LEU A 112 1.68 -5.10 -5.30
N GLU A 113 2.24 -4.43 -4.30
CA GLU A 113 2.52 -3.01 -4.37
C GLU A 113 3.57 -2.63 -3.34
N VAL A 114 4.35 -1.59 -3.62
CA VAL A 114 5.28 -1.00 -2.66
C VAL A 114 5.06 0.50 -2.67
N VAL A 115 4.85 1.07 -1.49
CA VAL A 115 4.70 2.50 -1.32
C VAL A 115 5.75 2.97 -0.33
N SER A 116 6.52 3.97 -0.69
CA SER A 116 7.57 4.44 0.21
C SER A 116 7.57 5.97 0.31
N THR A 117 7.95 6.43 1.48
CA THR A 117 8.28 7.83 1.73
C THR A 117 9.72 7.87 2.24
N THR A 118 10.18 9.03 2.68
CA THR A 118 11.57 9.18 3.12
C THR A 118 11.92 8.23 4.26
N ASN A 119 11.03 8.09 5.23
CA ASN A 119 11.34 7.36 6.46
C ASN A 119 10.47 6.14 6.70
N GLU A 120 9.69 5.74 5.71
CA GLU A 120 8.88 4.53 5.85
C GLU A 120 8.63 3.88 4.51
N PHE A 121 8.39 2.58 4.53
CA PHE A 121 7.92 1.89 3.35
C PHE A 121 6.80 0.93 3.74
N THR A 122 5.91 0.69 2.80
CA THR A 122 4.76 -0.19 2.98
C THR A 122 4.75 -1.23 1.88
N LEU A 123 4.63 -2.49 2.28
CA LEU A 123 4.47 -3.61 1.37
C LEU A 123 3.01 -4.03 1.38
N ILE A 124 2.44 -4.23 0.21
CA ILE A 124 1.07 -4.72 0.05
C ILE A 124 1.12 -6.14 -0.47
N VAL A 125 0.51 -7.04 0.27
CA VAL A 125 0.48 -8.47 -0.07
C VAL A 125 -0.94 -8.99 0.06
N SER A 126 -1.18 -10.19 -0.45
CA SER A 126 -2.45 -10.87 -0.20
C SER A 126 -2.59 -11.13 1.31
N GLN A 127 -3.81 -11.04 1.80
CA GLN A 127 -4.08 -11.31 3.20
C GLN A 127 -3.65 -12.73 3.60
N ASP A 128 -3.67 -13.66 2.64
CA ASP A 128 -3.20 -15.03 2.88
C ASP A 128 -1.70 -15.11 3.14
N ASP A 129 -0.93 -14.13 2.66
CA ASP A 129 0.52 -14.12 2.79
C ASP A 129 1.02 -13.24 3.93
N ILE A 130 0.11 -12.61 4.69
CA ILE A 130 0.53 -11.59 5.67
C ILE A 130 1.43 -12.15 6.76
N ASP A 131 1.15 -13.35 7.24
CA ASP A 131 1.95 -13.94 8.31
C ASP A 131 3.38 -14.24 7.85
N LYS A 132 3.53 -14.77 6.64
CA LYS A 132 4.86 -15.02 6.07
C LYS A 132 5.61 -13.73 5.84
N ALA A 133 4.93 -12.73 5.27
CA ALA A 133 5.54 -11.44 4.98
C ALA A 133 5.97 -10.74 6.26
N PHE A 134 5.14 -10.79 7.30
CA PHE A 134 5.47 -10.22 8.60
C PHE A 134 6.70 -10.89 9.20
N SER A 135 6.78 -12.22 9.12
CA SER A 135 7.94 -12.96 9.61
C SER A 135 9.22 -12.55 8.90
N VAL A 136 9.15 -12.36 7.58
CA VAL A 136 10.32 -11.92 6.80
C VAL A 136 10.76 -10.54 7.27
N VAL A 137 9.82 -9.60 7.36
CA VAL A 137 10.13 -8.22 7.73
C VAL A 137 10.66 -8.14 9.16
N LYS A 138 10.05 -8.91 10.07
CA LYS A 138 10.48 -8.92 11.47
C LYS A 138 11.91 -9.43 11.63
N ARG A 139 12.32 -10.39 10.79
CA ARG A 139 13.66 -10.95 10.83
C ARG A 139 14.70 -10.05 10.17
N LEU A 140 14.27 -8.97 9.56
CA LEU A 140 15.18 -7.97 9.00
C LEU A 140 15.74 -7.09 10.09
N ASN A 141 16.23 -7.70 11.13
CA ASN A 141 16.94 -6.97 12.15
C ASN A 141 18.34 -6.70 11.62
N ILE A 142 18.47 -5.59 10.97
CA ILE A 142 19.72 -5.22 10.32
C ILE A 142 20.49 -4.38 11.32
N ALA A 143 21.27 -5.07 12.06
CA ALA A 143 22.18 -4.41 12.99
C ALA A 143 23.42 -3.92 12.24
#